data_f031215fcd81c531dd43cca82ce48712
#
_entry.id   f031215fcd81c531dd43cca82ce48712
#
_cell.length_a   1.000
_cell.length_b   1.000
_cell.length_c   1.000
_cell.angle_alpha   90.00
_cell.angle_beta   90.00
_cell.angle_gamma   90.00
#
_symmetry.space_group_name_H-M   'P 1'
#
loop_
_entity.id
_entity.type
_entity.pdbx_description
1 polymer ?
#
loop_
_entity_poly.entity_id
_entity_poly.type
_entity_poly.pdbx_seq_one_letter_code
_entity_poly.pdbx_strand_id
1 'polypeptide(L)'
;PYGEDALRAIARHREMRRGKGFETIERPRDIGGLMLPESGLPRCALLECLTTLCANEMFTTGGITDPSEKIIQGIKKLAAQTEKLVIVTNEVADDGIEYPAETMDYIRIMSRLNSRVAALADTVTECVCGIPLTLKGELK
;
A
#
# COMPACT_ATOMS: atom_id res chain seq x y z
N PRO A 1 2.43 -6.46 -17.23
CA PRO A 1 3.10 -7.76 -17.18
C PRO A 1 4.21 -7.72 -16.15
N TYR A 2 4.27 -8.76 -15.36
CA TYR A 2 5.29 -8.91 -14.34
C TYR A 2 6.39 -9.84 -14.84
N GLY A 3 7.64 -9.57 -14.50
CA GLY A 3 8.74 -10.47 -14.76
C GLY A 3 8.63 -11.76 -13.93
N GLU A 4 9.44 -12.76 -14.24
CA GLU A 4 9.41 -14.04 -13.53
C GLU A 4 9.63 -13.92 -12.04
N ASP A 5 10.54 -13.04 -11.62
CA ASP A 5 10.82 -12.83 -10.19
C ASP A 5 9.62 -12.22 -9.47
N ALA A 6 8.89 -11.31 -10.13
CA ALA A 6 7.68 -10.73 -9.57
C ALA A 6 6.57 -11.79 -9.44
N LEU A 7 6.42 -12.67 -10.43
CA LEU A 7 5.45 -13.77 -10.36
C LEU A 7 5.78 -14.75 -9.23
N ARG A 8 7.06 -15.06 -9.03
CA ARG A 8 7.51 -15.88 -7.91
C ARG A 8 7.22 -15.25 -6.56
N ALA A 9 7.42 -13.93 -6.45
CA ALA A 9 7.11 -13.19 -5.23
C ALA A 9 5.62 -13.23 -4.93
N ILE A 10 4.77 -13.03 -5.94
CA ILE A 10 3.32 -13.12 -5.81
C ILE A 10 2.89 -14.51 -5.34
N ALA A 11 3.43 -15.55 -5.97
CA ALA A 11 3.12 -16.93 -5.61
C ALA A 11 3.52 -17.24 -4.17
N ARG A 12 4.69 -16.76 -3.75
CA ARG A 12 5.19 -16.92 -2.39
C ARG A 12 4.29 -16.23 -1.37
N HIS A 13 3.86 -15.00 -1.64
CA HIS A 13 2.94 -14.27 -0.79
C HIS A 13 1.59 -14.97 -0.65
N ARG A 14 1.07 -15.53 -1.75
CA ARG A 14 -0.18 -16.33 -1.71
C ARG A 14 -0.02 -17.56 -0.85
N GLU A 15 1.11 -18.25 -0.97
CA GLU A 15 1.39 -19.45 -0.17
C GLU A 15 1.50 -19.11 1.31
N MET A 16 2.16 -18.00 1.66
CA MET A 16 2.26 -17.54 3.04
C MET A 16 0.90 -17.21 3.65
N ARG A 17 -0.07 -16.75 2.85
CA ARG A 17 -1.42 -16.42 3.31
C ARG A 17 -2.35 -17.63 3.38
N ARG A 18 -1.98 -18.73 2.73
CA ARG A 18 -2.80 -19.93 2.70
C ARG A 18 -3.08 -20.45 4.10
N GLY A 19 -4.35 -20.77 4.39
CA GLY A 19 -4.77 -21.27 5.68
C GLY A 19 -4.90 -20.22 6.79
N LYS A 20 -4.70 -18.93 6.47
CA LYS A 20 -4.81 -17.83 7.44
C LYS A 20 -6.15 -17.09 7.37
N GLY A 21 -7.08 -17.59 6.57
CA GLY A 21 -8.41 -16.99 6.44
C GLY A 21 -8.47 -15.74 5.56
N PHE A 22 -7.44 -15.47 4.76
CA PHE A 22 -7.44 -14.34 3.85
C PHE A 22 -8.05 -14.72 2.51
N GLU A 23 -8.93 -13.85 2.02
CA GLU A 23 -9.28 -13.82 0.60
C GLU A 23 -8.40 -12.78 -0.08
N THR A 24 -7.88 -13.10 -1.25
CA THR A 24 -7.02 -12.19 -1.98
C THR A 24 -7.76 -11.58 -3.15
N ILE A 25 -7.77 -10.25 -3.21
CA ILE A 25 -8.27 -9.48 -4.33
C ILE A 25 -7.06 -8.80 -4.98
N GLU A 26 -6.82 -9.10 -6.25
CA GLU A 26 -5.74 -8.47 -6.99
C GLU A 26 -6.28 -7.23 -7.68
N ARG A 27 -5.78 -6.08 -7.24
CA ARG A 27 -6.19 -4.78 -7.77
C ARG A 27 -4.96 -3.88 -7.87
N PRO A 28 -4.24 -3.92 -9.01
CA PRO A 28 -2.99 -3.17 -9.14
C PRO A 28 -3.18 -1.65 -9.23
N ARG A 29 -4.39 -1.20 -9.57
CA ARG A 29 -4.72 0.22 -9.73
C ARG A 29 -6.15 0.48 -9.32
N ASP A 30 -6.46 1.76 -9.12
CA ASP A 30 -7.82 2.25 -8.92
C ASP A 30 -8.54 1.59 -7.73
N ILE A 31 -7.90 1.62 -6.57
CA ILE A 31 -8.50 1.07 -5.35
C ILE A 31 -9.80 1.78 -4.95
N GLY A 32 -10.00 3.01 -5.39
CA GLY A 32 -11.23 3.75 -5.15
C GLY A 32 -12.45 3.14 -5.85
N GLY A 33 -12.22 2.34 -6.89
CA GLY A 33 -13.29 1.62 -7.59
C GLY A 33 -13.60 0.25 -6.99
N LEU A 34 -12.83 -0.18 -5.99
CA LEU A 34 -13.00 -1.49 -5.39
C LEU A 34 -14.20 -1.51 -4.46
N MET A 35 -15.10 -2.47 -4.68
CA MET A 35 -16.22 -2.76 -3.80
C MET A 35 -15.96 -4.11 -3.13
N LEU A 36 -15.87 -4.12 -1.82
CA LEU A 36 -15.66 -5.37 -1.08
C LEU A 36 -16.93 -6.21 -1.07
N PRO A 37 -16.80 -7.55 -1.16
CA PRO A 37 -17.95 -8.43 -1.07
C PRO A 37 -18.68 -8.23 0.25
N GLU A 38 -20.01 -8.30 0.24
CA GLU A 38 -20.79 -8.28 1.46
C GLU A 38 -20.60 -9.59 2.22
N SER A 39 -20.38 -9.47 3.53
CA SER A 39 -20.34 -10.61 4.41
C SER A 39 -21.03 -10.25 5.71
N GLY A 40 -21.58 -11.23 6.41
CA GLY A 40 -22.20 -11.02 7.71
C GLY A 40 -21.19 -10.81 8.84
N LEU A 41 -19.90 -10.81 8.54
CA LEU A 41 -18.80 -10.65 9.49
C LEU A 41 -18.19 -9.26 9.37
N PRO A 42 -17.53 -8.77 10.44
CA PRO A 42 -16.76 -7.53 10.37
C PRO A 42 -15.75 -7.59 9.22
N ARG A 43 -15.68 -6.52 8.45
CA ARG A 43 -14.76 -6.45 7.33
C ARG A 43 -13.42 -5.87 7.78
N CYS A 44 -12.39 -6.66 7.64
CA CYS A 44 -11.01 -6.22 7.85
C CYS A 44 -10.27 -6.38 6.53
N ALA A 45 -9.51 -5.38 6.15
CA ALA A 45 -8.75 -5.40 4.90
C ALA A 45 -7.29 -5.10 5.16
N LEU A 46 -6.42 -5.76 4.40
CA LEU A 46 -5.00 -5.51 4.36
C LEU A 46 -4.63 -5.05 2.96
N LEU A 47 -4.20 -3.81 2.83
CA LEU A 47 -3.67 -3.27 1.58
C LEU A 47 -2.16 -3.49 1.55
N GLU A 48 -1.71 -4.36 0.67
CA GLU A 48 -0.31 -4.70 0.49
C GLU A 48 0.07 -4.51 -0.98
N CYS A 49 0.96 -3.62 -1.35
CA CYS A 49 1.52 -2.57 -0.51
C CYS A 49 1.32 -1.22 -1.20
N LEU A 50 1.39 -0.15 -0.42
CA LEU A 50 1.18 1.21 -0.91
C LEU A 50 2.24 1.63 -1.93
N THR A 51 3.49 1.19 -1.76
CA THR A 51 4.58 1.50 -2.69
C THR A 51 4.31 0.95 -4.09
N THR A 52 3.86 -0.29 -4.18
CA THR A 52 3.52 -0.91 -5.46
C THR A 52 2.32 -0.22 -6.11
N LEU A 53 1.30 0.09 -5.33
CA LEU A 53 0.13 0.83 -5.83
C LEU A 53 0.53 2.20 -6.37
N CYS A 54 1.38 2.92 -5.65
CA CYS A 54 1.86 4.23 -6.08
C CYS A 54 2.62 4.13 -7.41
N ALA A 55 3.52 3.16 -7.53
CA ALA A 55 4.28 2.95 -8.76
C ALA A 55 3.36 2.60 -9.93
N ASN A 56 2.39 1.71 -9.72
CA ASN A 56 1.45 1.32 -10.76
C ASN A 56 0.59 2.48 -11.24
N GLU A 57 0.17 3.37 -10.34
CA GLU A 57 -0.63 4.53 -10.69
C GLU A 57 0.21 5.64 -11.30
N MET A 58 1.45 5.79 -10.87
CA MET A 58 2.35 6.85 -11.33
C MET A 58 2.89 6.59 -12.73
N PHE A 59 3.33 5.36 -13.00
CA PHE A 59 3.93 4.98 -14.28
C PHE A 59 2.89 4.31 -15.18
N THR A 60 2.10 5.13 -15.85
CA THR A 60 1.06 4.65 -16.78
C THR A 60 1.53 4.83 -18.23
N THR A 61 0.80 4.22 -19.16
CA THR A 61 1.08 4.35 -20.59
C THR A 61 0.91 5.79 -21.10
N GLY A 62 0.17 6.62 -20.36
CA GLY A 62 -0.01 8.03 -20.66
C GLY A 62 1.09 8.95 -20.14
N GLY A 63 2.12 8.39 -19.48
CA GLY A 63 3.22 9.14 -18.90
C GLY A 63 3.27 9.08 -17.39
N ILE A 64 4.04 9.99 -16.79
CA ILE A 64 4.22 10.06 -15.33
C ILE A 64 3.24 11.07 -14.76
N THR A 65 2.47 10.66 -13.76
CA THR A 65 1.52 11.54 -13.06
C THR A 65 1.72 11.42 -11.55
N ASP A 66 1.23 12.42 -10.80
CA ASP A 66 1.18 12.35 -9.35
C ASP A 66 -0.16 11.73 -8.93
N PRO A 67 -0.18 10.48 -8.44
CA PRO A 67 -1.40 9.79 -8.07
C PRO A 67 -1.84 10.02 -6.63
N SER A 68 -1.18 10.90 -5.89
CA SER A 68 -1.38 11.05 -4.44
C SER A 68 -2.85 11.25 -4.07
N GLU A 69 -3.52 12.19 -4.71
CA GLU A 69 -4.91 12.51 -4.39
C GLU A 69 -5.84 11.35 -4.70
N LYS A 70 -5.65 10.72 -5.86
CA LYS A 70 -6.42 9.54 -6.25
C LYS A 70 -6.28 8.39 -5.25
N ILE A 71 -5.05 8.13 -4.80
CA ILE A 71 -4.77 7.07 -3.83
C ILE A 71 -5.38 7.42 -2.47
N ILE A 72 -5.23 8.65 -2.00
CA ILE A 72 -5.82 9.06 -0.72
C ILE A 72 -7.34 8.95 -0.74
N GLN A 73 -7.99 9.39 -1.80
CA GLN A 73 -9.45 9.23 -1.93
C GLN A 73 -9.85 7.76 -2.00
N GLY A 74 -9.06 6.95 -2.68
CA GLY A 74 -9.28 5.50 -2.74
C GLY A 74 -9.16 4.82 -1.37
N ILE A 75 -8.16 5.21 -0.59
CA ILE A 75 -7.98 4.72 0.79
C ILE A 75 -9.18 5.10 1.67
N LYS A 76 -9.64 6.34 1.57
CA LYS A 76 -10.82 6.79 2.32
C LYS A 76 -12.07 5.99 1.96
N LYS A 77 -12.28 5.70 0.67
CA LYS A 77 -13.40 4.87 0.22
C LYS A 77 -13.27 3.43 0.71
N LEU A 78 -12.07 2.88 0.69
CA LEU A 78 -11.83 1.52 1.20
C LEU A 78 -12.03 1.47 2.71
N ALA A 79 -11.54 2.46 3.45
CA ALA A 79 -11.72 2.54 4.89
C ALA A 79 -13.19 2.64 5.28
N ALA A 80 -14.01 3.32 4.48
CA ALA A 80 -15.44 3.43 4.71
C ALA A 80 -16.17 2.09 4.56
N GLN A 81 -15.60 1.13 3.84
CA GLN A 81 -16.16 -0.21 3.65
C GLN A 81 -15.68 -1.21 4.71
N THR A 82 -14.75 -0.82 5.57
CA THR A 82 -14.11 -1.74 6.52
C THR A 82 -14.24 -1.24 7.94
N GLU A 83 -14.26 -2.15 8.90
CA GLU A 83 -14.12 -1.81 10.31
C GLU A 83 -12.66 -1.57 10.65
N LYS A 84 -11.76 -2.30 10.01
CA LYS A 84 -10.32 -2.17 10.20
C LYS A 84 -9.61 -2.27 8.86
N LEU A 85 -8.80 -1.27 8.57
CA LEU A 85 -7.94 -1.24 7.39
C LEU A 85 -6.49 -1.14 7.85
N VAL A 86 -5.69 -2.09 7.42
CA VAL A 86 -4.24 -2.09 7.63
C VAL A 86 -3.56 -1.83 6.30
N ILE A 87 -2.66 -0.88 6.27
CA ILE A 87 -1.91 -0.51 5.07
C ILE A 87 -0.43 -0.79 5.32
N VAL A 88 0.15 -1.58 4.43
CA VAL A 88 1.59 -1.85 4.44
C VAL A 88 2.26 -0.93 3.44
N THR A 89 3.32 -0.27 3.88
CA THR A 89 4.13 0.58 3.03
C THR A 89 5.59 0.42 3.40
N ASN A 90 6.47 0.88 2.52
CA ASN A 90 7.91 0.89 2.79
C ASN A 90 8.41 2.33 2.84
N GLU A 91 9.38 2.60 3.69
CA GLU A 91 10.14 3.82 3.59
C GLU A 91 11.00 3.77 2.34
N VAL A 92 10.93 4.86 1.56
CA VAL A 92 11.83 5.03 0.43
C VAL A 92 12.97 5.89 0.93
N ALA A 93 14.15 5.28 0.97
CA ALA A 93 15.32 5.89 1.62
C ALA A 93 15.80 7.13 0.90
N ASP A 94 16.02 8.20 1.67
CA ASP A 94 16.85 9.31 1.26
C ASP A 94 18.28 8.96 1.73
N ASP A 95 18.99 8.24 0.88
CA ASP A 95 20.33 7.73 1.19
C ASP A 95 21.45 8.63 0.65
N GLY A 96 21.07 9.81 0.14
CA GLY A 96 22.03 10.75 -0.43
C GLY A 96 22.56 10.36 -1.82
N ILE A 97 22.04 9.27 -2.40
CA ILE A 97 22.39 8.85 -3.75
C ILE A 97 21.55 9.62 -4.75
N GLU A 98 22.17 10.07 -5.82
CA GLU A 98 21.42 10.67 -6.93
C GLU A 98 20.82 9.59 -7.81
N TYR A 99 19.51 9.72 -8.05
CA TYR A 99 18.75 8.82 -8.90
C TYR A 99 18.31 9.54 -10.17
N PRO A 100 17.96 8.81 -11.24
CA PRO A 100 17.30 9.43 -12.39
C PRO A 100 16.07 10.24 -11.95
N ALA A 101 15.74 11.29 -12.71
CA ALA A 101 14.66 12.22 -12.35
C ALA A 101 13.34 11.52 -12.04
N GLU A 102 12.98 10.48 -12.79
CA GLU A 102 11.75 9.70 -12.59
C GLU A 102 11.74 8.99 -11.23
N THR A 103 12.90 8.45 -10.82
CA THR A 103 13.05 7.78 -9.53
C THR A 103 12.99 8.79 -8.38
N MET A 104 13.59 9.97 -8.58
CA MET A 104 13.51 11.05 -7.58
C MET A 104 12.08 11.54 -7.41
N ASP A 105 11.31 11.65 -8.50
CA ASP A 105 9.90 12.01 -8.43
C ASP A 105 9.10 10.98 -7.66
N TYR A 106 9.35 9.69 -7.93
CA TYR A 106 8.72 8.59 -7.20
C TYR A 106 9.02 8.67 -5.70
N ILE A 107 10.28 8.85 -5.32
CA ILE A 107 10.70 8.95 -3.92
C ILE A 107 9.99 10.13 -3.24
N ARG A 108 9.93 11.28 -3.90
CA ARG A 108 9.29 12.48 -3.37
C ARG A 108 7.80 12.29 -3.18
N ILE A 109 7.12 11.74 -4.19
CA ILE A 109 5.68 11.48 -4.15
C ILE A 109 5.37 10.44 -3.09
N MET A 110 6.16 9.36 -3.03
CA MET A 110 5.96 8.28 -2.06
C MET A 110 6.16 8.76 -0.63
N SER A 111 7.19 9.57 -0.38
CA SER A 111 7.44 10.14 0.96
C SER A 111 6.29 11.02 1.41
N ARG A 112 5.77 11.85 0.50
CA ARG A 112 4.61 12.70 0.79
C ARG A 112 3.35 11.87 1.03
N LEU A 113 3.15 10.84 0.23
CA LEU A 113 2.00 9.94 0.37
C LEU A 113 2.05 9.19 1.70
N ASN A 114 3.21 8.66 2.09
CA ASN A 114 3.40 8.01 3.40
C ASN A 114 3.04 8.96 4.54
N SER A 115 3.47 10.21 4.48
CA SER A 115 3.16 11.21 5.49
C SER A 115 1.66 11.50 5.57
N ARG A 116 0.99 11.60 4.43
CA ARG A 116 -0.46 11.83 4.38
C ARG A 116 -1.24 10.64 4.92
N VAL A 117 -0.85 9.43 4.58
CA VAL A 117 -1.49 8.21 5.08
C VAL A 117 -1.28 8.08 6.59
N ALA A 118 -0.08 8.36 7.08
CA ALA A 118 0.21 8.36 8.51
C ALA A 118 -0.66 9.37 9.28
N ALA A 119 -0.91 10.53 8.67
CA ALA A 119 -1.78 11.55 9.28
C ALA A 119 -3.24 11.07 9.41
N LEU A 120 -3.71 10.26 8.46
CA LEU A 120 -5.06 9.70 8.48
C LEU A 120 -5.19 8.48 9.40
N ALA A 121 -4.12 7.76 9.63
CA ALA A 121 -4.13 6.52 10.40
C ALA A 121 -4.31 6.80 11.91
N ASP A 122 -5.00 5.90 12.58
CA ASP A 122 -5.11 5.92 14.06
C ASP A 122 -3.82 5.42 14.72
N THR A 123 -3.16 4.47 14.07
CA THR A 123 -1.93 3.84 14.57
C THR A 123 -0.92 3.75 13.43
N VAL A 124 0.32 4.08 13.72
CA VAL A 124 1.44 3.93 12.78
C VAL A 124 2.54 3.16 13.48
N THR A 125 2.98 2.07 12.87
CA THR A 125 4.02 1.19 13.42
C THR A 125 5.11 0.99 12.36
N GLU A 126 6.35 1.16 12.78
CA GLU A 126 7.51 0.80 11.97
C GLU A 126 8.03 -0.56 12.41
N CYS A 127 8.31 -1.43 11.46
CA CYS A 127 8.89 -2.74 11.74
C CYS A 127 10.36 -2.75 11.31
N VAL A 128 11.25 -2.92 12.28
CA VAL A 128 12.70 -2.95 12.05
C VAL A 128 13.22 -4.28 12.56
N CYS A 129 13.74 -5.10 11.66
CA CYS A 129 14.27 -6.45 12.00
C CYS A 129 13.27 -7.29 12.81
N GLY A 130 12.00 -7.23 12.43
CA GLY A 130 10.92 -7.96 13.11
C GLY A 130 10.45 -7.33 14.42
N ILE A 131 11.00 -6.18 14.80
CA ILE A 131 10.62 -5.48 16.04
C ILE A 131 9.69 -4.32 15.69
N PRO A 132 8.44 -4.32 16.22
CA PRO A 132 7.52 -3.21 15.99
C PRO A 132 7.85 -2.02 16.88
N LEU A 133 7.90 -0.85 16.26
CA LEU A 133 8.07 0.43 16.95
C LEU A 133 6.84 1.29 16.70
N THR A 134 6.13 1.65 17.74
CA THR A 134 4.93 2.48 17.61
C THR A 134 5.32 3.94 17.44
N LEU A 135 4.95 4.52 16.31
CA LEU A 135 5.20 5.93 15.99
C LEU A 135 3.97 6.81 16.27
N LYS A 136 2.78 6.25 16.23
CA LYS A 136 1.53 6.95 16.48
C LYS A 136 0.51 5.97 17.05
N GLY A 137 -0.28 6.40 18.03
CA GLY A 137 -1.34 5.61 18.63
C GLY A 137 -0.81 4.44 19.46
N GLU A 138 -1.67 3.46 19.66
CA GLU A 138 -1.34 2.23 20.39
C GLU A 138 -1.63 1.01 19.52
N LEU A 139 -0.76 0.03 19.57
CA LEU A 139 -0.98 -1.27 18.94
C LEU A 139 -2.06 -2.02 19.74
N LYS A 140 -3.13 -2.35 19.04
CA LYS A 140 -4.24 -3.13 19.63
C LYS A 140 -4.21 -4.57 19.13
#